data_2b7d1bf0b2f292be33fb057aa82e5dc4
#
_entry.id   2b7d1bf0b2f292be33fb057aa82e5dc4
#
_cell.length_a   1.000
_cell.length_b   1.000
_cell.length_c   1.000
_cell.angle_alpha   90.00
_cell.angle_beta   90.00
_cell.angle_gamma   90.00
#
_symmetry.space_group_name_H-M   'P 1'
#
loop_
_entity.id
_entity.type
_entity.pdbx_description
1 polymer ?
#
loop_
_entity_poly.entity_id
_entity_poly.type
_entity_poly.pdbx_seq_one_letter_code
_entity_poly.pdbx_strand_id
1 'polypeptide(L)'
;MTTSIYKEPVHARIALRTLNLDGDRQSDLTVHGGKDKAVYCYPIEYYSYWQTELPGRSLPYGSFGENFSLDGFVQDGLAEDSVHVGDRFSVGSAEVVVTQPRLPCYKLGIRFESDDMVKHFLRSRRTGFYLAVTREGDVGAGDELTLLGHDPDSVSVSEITRLYVAKEYGPEDARQVRRAIGAKTLPTSWKTWFEEKLHRLGA
;
A
#
# COMPACT_ATOMS: atom_id res chain seq x y z
N MET A 1 5.64 24.23 1.72
CA MET A 1 5.50 23.02 0.90
C MET A 1 4.17 22.35 1.25
N THR A 2 3.28 22.09 0.29
CA THR A 2 1.98 21.44 0.56
C THR A 2 2.17 19.93 0.55
N THR A 3 1.72 19.24 1.59
CA THR A 3 1.77 17.78 1.70
C THR A 3 0.45 17.22 2.19
N SER A 4 0.02 16.07 1.66
CA SER A 4 -1.20 15.35 2.03
C SER A 4 -0.92 14.17 2.97
N ILE A 5 0.28 14.08 3.55
CA ILE A 5 0.66 12.96 4.42
C ILE A 5 0.02 13.06 5.81
N TYR A 6 -0.45 14.26 6.20
CA TYR A 6 -1.13 14.46 7.46
C TYR A 6 -2.60 14.09 7.31
N LYS A 7 -2.96 12.93 7.86
CA LYS A 7 -4.33 12.42 7.89
C LYS A 7 -4.87 12.49 9.31
N GLU A 8 -6.17 12.73 9.42
CA GLU A 8 -6.90 12.75 10.68
C GLU A 8 -8.08 11.78 10.60
N PRO A 9 -8.39 11.05 11.68
CA PRO A 9 -9.54 10.16 11.72
C PRO A 9 -10.85 10.92 11.46
N VAL A 10 -11.73 10.33 10.65
CA VAL A 10 -13.05 10.85 10.34
C VAL A 10 -14.10 9.87 10.82
N HIS A 11 -15.14 10.38 11.52
CA HIS A 11 -16.21 9.56 12.11
C HIS A 11 -17.49 9.50 11.25
N ALA A 12 -17.62 10.42 10.27
CA ALA A 12 -18.74 10.42 9.34
C ALA A 12 -18.49 9.45 8.18
N ARG A 13 -19.56 9.01 7.53
CA ARG A 13 -19.44 8.31 6.24
C ARG A 13 -18.93 9.31 5.19
N ILE A 14 -18.05 8.83 4.32
CA ILE A 14 -17.39 9.63 3.29
C ILE A 14 -17.54 8.92 1.96
N ALA A 15 -17.77 9.68 0.90
CA ALA A 15 -17.77 9.11 -0.45
C ALA A 15 -16.36 8.72 -0.87
N LEU A 16 -16.22 7.47 -1.32
CA LEU A 16 -15.02 6.94 -1.95
C LEU A 16 -15.17 7.06 -3.46
N ARG A 17 -14.33 7.90 -4.07
CA ARG A 17 -14.31 8.20 -5.49
C ARG A 17 -13.14 7.50 -6.19
N THR A 18 -13.15 7.50 -7.50
CA THR A 18 -12.11 6.86 -8.34
C THR A 18 -10.68 7.27 -7.98
N LEU A 19 -10.46 8.49 -7.49
CA LEU A 19 -9.12 8.99 -7.20
C LEU A 19 -8.78 9.03 -5.69
N ASN A 20 -9.77 9.22 -4.82
CA ASN A 20 -9.57 9.36 -3.38
C ASN A 20 -10.91 9.38 -2.61
N LEU A 21 -10.83 9.55 -1.29
CA LEU A 21 -11.98 9.90 -0.45
C LEU A 21 -12.31 11.38 -0.58
N ASP A 22 -13.60 11.72 -0.52
CA ASP A 22 -14.03 13.13 -0.47
C ASP A 22 -13.40 13.82 0.76
N GLY A 23 -12.84 15.02 0.54
CA GLY A 23 -12.08 15.75 1.56
C GLY A 23 -10.59 15.46 1.59
N ASP A 24 -10.15 14.34 1.04
CA ASP A 24 -8.71 14.06 0.86
C ASP A 24 -8.16 14.75 -0.40
N ARG A 25 -6.86 14.98 -0.41
CA ARG A 25 -6.16 15.59 -1.55
C ARG A 25 -4.92 14.79 -1.91
N GLN A 26 -4.77 14.48 -3.17
CA GLN A 26 -3.52 13.97 -3.72
C GLN A 26 -2.68 15.18 -4.17
N SER A 27 -1.61 15.51 -3.42
CA SER A 27 -0.80 16.71 -3.68
C SER A 27 0.13 16.61 -4.89
N ASP A 28 0.25 15.43 -5.48
CA ASP A 28 1.10 15.18 -6.64
C ASP A 28 0.57 13.95 -7.39
N LEU A 29 -0.14 14.19 -8.49
CA LEU A 29 -0.75 13.15 -9.30
C LEU A 29 0.25 12.39 -10.18
N THR A 30 1.46 12.93 -10.37
CA THR A 30 2.46 12.32 -11.25
C THR A 30 3.24 11.20 -10.57
N VAL A 31 3.49 11.33 -9.25
CA VAL A 31 4.32 10.37 -8.48
C VAL A 31 3.56 9.77 -7.30
N HIS A 32 2.74 10.57 -6.61
CA HIS A 32 2.12 10.20 -5.32
C HIS A 32 0.60 10.07 -5.36
N GLY A 33 -0.01 10.05 -6.53
CA GLY A 33 -1.45 9.99 -6.72
C GLY A 33 -1.85 9.13 -7.94
N GLY A 34 -3.06 9.38 -8.44
CA GLY A 34 -3.67 8.65 -9.54
C GLY A 34 -4.57 7.52 -9.06
N LYS A 35 -5.33 6.94 -10.01
CA LYS A 35 -6.33 5.91 -9.72
C LYS A 35 -5.78 4.67 -9.01
N ASP A 36 -4.53 4.31 -9.28
CA ASP A 36 -3.88 3.12 -8.72
C ASP A 36 -3.39 3.34 -7.27
N LYS A 37 -3.54 4.56 -6.75
CA LYS A 37 -3.19 4.95 -5.37
C LYS A 37 -4.33 5.73 -4.72
N ALA A 38 -5.58 5.34 -5.04
CA ALA A 38 -6.77 6.03 -4.56
C ALA A 38 -6.91 5.92 -3.02
N VAL A 39 -6.59 4.75 -2.46
CA VAL A 39 -6.66 4.49 -1.03
C VAL A 39 -5.38 3.83 -0.56
N TYR A 40 -4.75 4.37 0.46
CA TYR A 40 -3.66 3.73 1.17
C TYR A 40 -4.19 3.01 2.42
N CYS A 41 -3.93 1.72 2.50
CA CYS A 41 -4.31 0.84 3.61
C CYS A 41 -3.11 0.52 4.49
N TYR A 42 -3.32 0.55 5.82
CA TYR A 42 -2.29 0.23 6.79
C TYR A 42 -2.88 -0.54 7.98
N PRO A 43 -2.36 -1.75 8.32
CA PRO A 43 -2.80 -2.52 9.46
C PRO A 43 -2.53 -1.83 10.80
N ILE A 44 -3.55 -1.77 11.67
CA ILE A 44 -3.40 -1.13 12.98
C ILE A 44 -2.48 -1.92 13.92
N GLU A 45 -2.34 -3.22 13.71
CA GLU A 45 -1.46 -4.09 14.46
C GLU A 45 0.01 -3.66 14.36
N TYR A 46 0.38 -2.99 13.27
CA TYR A 46 1.74 -2.46 13.10
C TYR A 46 2.06 -1.27 14.00
N TYR A 47 1.04 -0.61 14.54
CA TYR A 47 1.25 0.52 15.44
C TYR A 47 1.99 0.13 16.73
N SER A 48 1.73 -1.08 17.26
CA SER A 48 2.44 -1.60 18.44
C SER A 48 3.94 -1.79 18.17
N TYR A 49 4.31 -2.30 17.00
CA TYR A 49 5.70 -2.37 16.56
C TYR A 49 6.33 -0.97 16.51
N TRP A 50 5.66 0.00 15.89
CA TRP A 50 6.19 1.35 15.76
C TRP A 50 6.25 2.11 17.09
N GLN A 51 5.38 1.84 18.04
CA GLN A 51 5.48 2.39 19.39
C GLN A 51 6.75 1.91 20.09
N THR A 52 7.18 0.68 19.82
CA THR A 52 8.45 0.14 20.35
C THR A 52 9.67 0.76 19.66
N GLU A 53 9.61 0.90 18.32
CA GLU A 53 10.73 1.45 17.53
C GLU A 53 10.89 2.98 17.66
N LEU A 54 9.84 3.69 18.05
CA LEU A 54 9.79 5.14 18.18
C LEU A 54 9.31 5.56 19.58
N PRO A 55 10.07 5.22 20.64
CA PRO A 55 9.64 5.46 22.00
C PRO A 55 9.36 6.95 22.27
N GLY A 56 8.30 7.22 23.03
CA GLY A 56 7.89 8.59 23.40
C GLY A 56 7.16 9.37 22.30
N ARG A 57 6.97 8.80 21.11
CA ARG A 57 6.24 9.45 20.02
C ARG A 57 4.76 9.03 20.04
N SER A 58 3.86 9.99 19.99
CA SER A 58 2.43 9.71 19.78
C SER A 58 2.18 9.32 18.33
N LEU A 59 1.49 8.21 18.13
CA LEU A 59 1.16 7.65 16.82
C LEU A 59 -0.37 7.46 16.71
N PRO A 60 -1.15 8.52 16.49
CA PRO A 60 -2.58 8.37 16.17
C PRO A 60 -2.75 7.70 14.79
N TYR A 61 -3.92 7.10 14.53
CA TYR A 61 -4.25 6.57 13.20
C TYR A 61 -4.10 7.68 12.16
N GLY A 62 -3.61 7.35 10.96
CA GLY A 62 -3.20 8.32 9.95
C GLY A 62 -1.72 8.76 10.05
N SER A 63 -0.97 8.31 11.06
CA SER A 63 0.44 8.70 11.25
C SER A 63 1.35 8.31 10.09
N PHE A 64 1.05 7.24 9.39
CA PHE A 64 1.81 6.79 8.22
C PHE A 64 1.22 7.33 6.90
N GLY A 65 0.18 8.18 6.97
CA GLY A 65 -0.49 8.79 5.83
C GLY A 65 -1.55 7.90 5.19
N GLU A 66 -1.98 6.86 5.90
CA GLU A 66 -3.02 5.94 5.45
C GLU A 66 -4.41 6.59 5.46
N ASN A 67 -5.24 6.11 4.52
CA ASN A 67 -6.65 6.44 4.43
C ASN A 67 -7.50 5.43 5.22
N PHE A 68 -7.12 4.13 5.15
CA PHE A 68 -7.77 3.07 5.88
C PHE A 68 -6.79 2.48 6.91
N SER A 69 -7.12 2.58 8.19
CA SER A 69 -6.48 1.83 9.27
C SER A 69 -7.27 0.53 9.43
N LEU A 70 -6.66 -0.59 9.04
CA LEU A 70 -7.32 -1.90 8.95
C LEU A 70 -7.05 -2.72 10.21
N ASP A 71 -8.12 -3.31 10.79
CA ASP A 71 -8.05 -4.24 11.92
C ASP A 71 -8.24 -5.69 11.44
N GLY A 72 -7.55 -6.64 12.07
CA GLY A 72 -7.69 -8.07 11.78
C GLY A 72 -6.95 -8.55 10.52
N PHE A 73 -6.06 -7.73 9.94
CA PHE A 73 -5.28 -8.09 8.75
C PHE A 73 -3.98 -8.84 9.05
N VAL A 74 -3.51 -8.78 10.28
CA VAL A 74 -2.30 -9.48 10.71
C VAL A 74 -2.68 -10.61 11.66
N GLN A 75 -2.78 -11.84 11.15
CA GLN A 75 -3.01 -13.04 11.96
C GLN A 75 -1.67 -13.69 12.32
N ASP A 76 -0.87 -14.04 11.29
CA ASP A 76 0.49 -14.57 11.42
C ASP A 76 1.39 -13.89 10.38
N GLY A 77 2.56 -13.36 10.80
CA GLY A 77 3.52 -12.72 9.89
C GLY A 77 3.17 -11.27 9.54
N LEU A 78 3.16 -10.94 8.26
CA LEU A 78 2.81 -9.61 7.75
C LEU A 78 1.53 -9.68 6.90
N ALA A 79 0.67 -8.68 7.00
CA ALA A 79 -0.51 -8.57 6.14
C ALA A 79 -0.13 -8.62 4.65
N GLU A 80 1.00 -8.06 4.30
CA GLU A 80 1.55 -8.05 2.94
C GLU A 80 1.90 -9.44 2.40
N ASP A 81 2.06 -10.46 3.26
CA ASP A 81 2.31 -11.84 2.84
C ASP A 81 1.04 -12.52 2.33
N SER A 82 -0.14 -12.16 2.88
CA SER A 82 -1.45 -12.73 2.55
C SER A 82 -2.28 -11.89 1.58
N VAL A 83 -1.97 -10.60 1.42
CA VAL A 83 -2.64 -9.71 0.47
C VAL A 83 -1.92 -9.72 -0.87
N HIS A 84 -2.65 -9.97 -1.96
CA HIS A 84 -2.07 -10.11 -3.30
C HIS A 84 -2.55 -9.01 -4.25
N VAL A 85 -1.69 -8.66 -5.18
CA VAL A 85 -2.03 -7.72 -6.27
C VAL A 85 -3.15 -8.32 -7.10
N GLY A 86 -4.30 -7.63 -7.18
CA GLY A 86 -5.51 -8.11 -7.84
C GLY A 86 -6.60 -8.63 -6.91
N ASP A 87 -6.32 -8.79 -5.61
CA ASP A 87 -7.36 -9.09 -4.64
C ASP A 87 -8.44 -8.00 -4.66
N ARG A 88 -9.70 -8.43 -4.72
CA ARG A 88 -10.86 -7.54 -4.79
C ARG A 88 -11.63 -7.61 -3.49
N PHE A 89 -12.03 -6.45 -3.00
CA PHE A 89 -12.81 -6.32 -1.77
C PHE A 89 -14.03 -5.44 -1.97
N SER A 90 -15.07 -5.69 -1.17
CA SER A 90 -16.12 -4.70 -0.90
C SER A 90 -15.85 -4.01 0.42
N VAL A 91 -16.19 -2.73 0.53
CA VAL A 91 -16.13 -1.92 1.75
C VAL A 91 -17.25 -0.89 1.73
N GLY A 92 -18.12 -0.92 2.72
CA GLY A 92 -19.35 -0.13 2.67
C GLY A 92 -20.17 -0.45 1.40
N SER A 93 -20.45 0.56 0.57
CA SER A 93 -21.10 0.36 -0.74
C SER A 93 -20.13 0.38 -1.93
N ALA A 94 -18.82 0.54 -1.67
CA ALA A 94 -17.77 0.59 -2.69
C ALA A 94 -17.14 -0.77 -2.98
N GLU A 95 -16.45 -0.89 -4.13
CA GLU A 95 -15.55 -2.01 -4.43
C GLU A 95 -14.17 -1.48 -4.80
N VAL A 96 -13.15 -2.20 -4.35
CA VAL A 96 -11.75 -1.84 -4.50
C VAL A 96 -10.90 -3.04 -4.91
N VAL A 97 -9.72 -2.79 -5.47
CA VAL A 97 -8.77 -3.83 -5.88
C VAL A 97 -7.36 -3.45 -5.45
N VAL A 98 -6.59 -4.41 -4.96
CA VAL A 98 -5.17 -4.22 -4.60
C VAL A 98 -4.34 -3.99 -5.85
N THR A 99 -3.52 -2.95 -5.82
CA THR A 99 -2.69 -2.56 -6.98
C THR A 99 -1.20 -2.73 -6.75
N GLN A 100 -0.68 -2.30 -5.59
CA GLN A 100 0.75 -2.23 -5.35
C GLN A 100 1.09 -2.06 -3.86
N PRO A 101 2.32 -2.43 -3.41
CA PRO A 101 2.82 -2.01 -2.11
C PRO A 101 3.00 -0.50 -2.04
N ARG A 102 2.96 0.04 -0.83
CA ARG A 102 3.36 1.42 -0.62
C ARG A 102 4.88 1.51 -0.47
N LEU A 103 5.52 2.26 -1.36
CA LEU A 103 6.91 2.65 -1.18
C LEU A 103 6.96 3.99 -0.43
N PRO A 104 7.71 4.08 0.69
CA PRO A 104 7.85 5.32 1.43
C PRO A 104 8.66 6.34 0.61
N CYS A 105 8.34 7.62 0.78
CA CYS A 105 9.10 8.71 0.21
C CYS A 105 9.56 9.68 1.29
N TYR A 106 10.34 10.69 0.92
CA TYR A 106 10.86 11.71 1.82
C TYR A 106 9.79 12.40 2.69
N LYS A 107 8.52 12.45 2.23
CA LYS A 107 7.42 13.01 3.02
C LYS A 107 7.20 12.25 4.33
N LEU A 108 7.48 10.93 4.35
CA LEU A 108 7.45 10.15 5.58
C LEU A 108 8.54 10.62 6.54
N GLY A 109 9.74 10.90 6.05
CA GLY A 109 10.83 11.49 6.84
C GLY A 109 10.43 12.85 7.43
N ILE A 110 9.80 13.72 6.65
CA ILE A 110 9.25 15.00 7.14
C ILE A 110 8.22 14.78 8.25
N ARG A 111 7.26 13.84 8.06
CA ARG A 111 6.22 13.53 9.04
C ARG A 111 6.80 13.05 10.37
N PHE A 112 7.87 12.29 10.31
CA PHE A 112 8.55 11.71 11.47
C PHE A 112 9.79 12.49 11.91
N GLU A 113 10.12 13.63 11.29
CA GLU A 113 11.31 14.44 11.59
C GLU A 113 12.59 13.59 11.65
N SER A 114 12.72 12.65 10.71
CA SER A 114 13.81 11.67 10.66
C SER A 114 14.15 11.29 9.23
N ASP A 115 15.37 11.56 8.81
CA ASP A 115 15.88 11.22 7.48
C ASP A 115 16.01 9.70 7.29
N ASP A 116 16.22 8.95 8.37
CA ASP A 116 16.33 7.50 8.34
C ASP A 116 14.97 6.78 8.32
N MET A 117 13.86 7.50 8.55
CA MET A 117 12.54 6.88 8.64
C MET A 117 12.15 6.12 7.37
N VAL A 118 12.53 6.61 6.19
CA VAL A 118 12.26 5.93 4.90
C VAL A 118 12.94 4.56 4.85
N LYS A 119 14.22 4.49 5.25
CA LYS A 119 14.99 3.24 5.29
C LYS A 119 14.46 2.29 6.35
N HIS A 120 14.14 2.83 7.53
CA HIS A 120 13.58 2.06 8.65
C HIS A 120 12.25 1.44 8.26
N PHE A 121 11.37 2.22 7.64
CA PHE A 121 10.07 1.76 7.16
C PHE A 121 10.20 0.62 6.13
N LEU A 122 11.07 0.75 5.14
CA LEU A 122 11.33 -0.33 4.18
C LEU A 122 11.91 -1.60 4.81
N ARG A 123 12.84 -1.45 5.76
CA ARG A 123 13.43 -2.58 6.47
C ARG A 123 12.44 -3.33 7.33
N SER A 124 11.46 -2.63 7.90
CA SER A 124 10.40 -3.27 8.70
C SER A 124 9.51 -4.18 7.87
N ARG A 125 9.45 -3.99 6.54
CA ARG A 125 8.53 -4.66 5.59
C ARG A 125 7.04 -4.40 5.86
N ARG A 126 6.72 -3.58 6.87
CA ARG A 126 5.36 -3.16 7.24
C ARG A 126 4.96 -1.95 6.43
N THR A 127 4.78 -2.15 5.13
CA THR A 127 4.60 -1.04 4.19
C THR A 127 3.14 -0.67 3.97
N GLY A 128 2.20 -1.59 4.20
CA GLY A 128 0.84 -1.46 3.73
C GLY A 128 0.75 -1.53 2.20
N PHE A 129 -0.42 -1.28 1.67
CA PHE A 129 -0.70 -1.43 0.25
C PHE A 129 -1.71 -0.38 -0.24
N TYR A 130 -1.73 -0.19 -1.56
CA TYR A 130 -2.68 0.70 -2.22
C TYR A 130 -3.82 -0.08 -2.86
N LEU A 131 -4.99 0.57 -2.87
CA LEU A 131 -6.19 0.12 -3.58
C LEU A 131 -6.56 1.13 -4.66
N ALA A 132 -7.04 0.60 -5.78
CA ALA A 132 -7.82 1.34 -6.77
C ALA A 132 -9.31 1.11 -6.52
N VAL A 133 -10.13 2.12 -6.83
CA VAL A 133 -11.58 2.03 -6.72
C VAL A 133 -12.15 1.48 -8.03
N THR A 134 -12.84 0.34 -7.96
CA THR A 134 -13.50 -0.28 -9.11
C THR A 134 -14.98 0.06 -9.18
N ARG A 135 -15.60 0.36 -8.04
CA ARG A 135 -16.96 0.92 -7.92
C ARG A 135 -16.97 1.95 -6.80
N GLU A 136 -17.36 3.17 -7.12
CA GLU A 136 -17.53 4.23 -6.14
C GLU A 136 -18.67 3.92 -5.17
N GLY A 137 -18.61 4.47 -3.95
CA GLY A 137 -19.60 4.27 -2.92
C GLY A 137 -19.28 5.08 -1.66
N ASP A 138 -19.98 4.80 -0.58
CA ASP A 138 -19.76 5.44 0.72
C ASP A 138 -19.12 4.45 1.69
N VAL A 139 -18.13 4.93 2.43
CA VAL A 139 -17.36 4.18 3.42
C VAL A 139 -17.34 4.89 4.76
N GLY A 140 -17.15 4.15 5.84
CA GLY A 140 -17.07 4.71 7.18
C GLY A 140 -16.32 3.80 8.15
N ALA A 141 -15.92 4.35 9.29
CA ALA A 141 -15.31 3.57 10.35
C ALA A 141 -16.25 2.43 10.80
N GLY A 142 -15.70 1.23 10.95
CA GLY A 142 -16.45 0.01 11.28
C GLY A 142 -17.00 -0.75 10.07
N ASP A 143 -16.83 -0.25 8.84
CA ASP A 143 -17.16 -1.03 7.64
C ASP A 143 -16.17 -2.21 7.50
N GLU A 144 -16.70 -3.40 7.22
CA GLU A 144 -15.90 -4.58 6.96
C GLU A 144 -15.31 -4.56 5.55
N LEU A 145 -14.02 -4.93 5.44
CA LEU A 145 -13.35 -5.15 4.16
C LEU A 145 -13.49 -6.64 3.79
N THR A 146 -14.51 -6.97 2.99
CA THR A 146 -14.85 -8.36 2.62
C THR A 146 -14.22 -8.76 1.30
N LEU A 147 -13.47 -9.88 1.28
CA LEU A 147 -12.85 -10.41 0.08
C LEU A 147 -13.91 -10.89 -0.93
N LEU A 148 -13.91 -10.33 -2.13
CA LEU A 148 -14.80 -10.69 -3.25
C LEU A 148 -14.15 -11.67 -4.23
N GLY A 149 -12.83 -11.67 -4.31
CA GLY A 149 -12.11 -12.54 -5.24
C GLY A 149 -10.60 -12.42 -5.06
N HIS A 150 -9.95 -13.56 -5.24
CA HIS A 150 -8.51 -13.75 -5.17
C HIS A 150 -8.05 -14.47 -6.45
N ASP A 151 -6.94 -14.00 -7.03
CA ASP A 151 -6.27 -14.69 -8.13
C ASP A 151 -5.15 -15.56 -7.57
N PRO A 152 -5.26 -16.90 -7.62
CA PRO A 152 -4.27 -17.81 -7.05
C PRO A 152 -2.90 -17.70 -7.75
N ASP A 153 -2.87 -17.17 -8.98
CA ASP A 153 -1.64 -16.94 -9.73
C ASP A 153 -1.04 -15.54 -9.47
N SER A 154 -1.65 -14.73 -8.63
CA SER A 154 -1.17 -13.40 -8.28
C SER A 154 0.09 -13.44 -7.41
N VAL A 155 0.73 -12.29 -7.26
CA VAL A 155 1.94 -12.11 -6.44
C VAL A 155 1.57 -11.28 -5.21
N SER A 156 2.04 -11.70 -4.03
CA SER A 156 1.75 -10.98 -2.80
C SER A 156 2.41 -9.60 -2.78
N VAL A 157 1.85 -8.68 -1.99
CA VAL A 157 2.40 -7.34 -1.78
C VAL A 157 3.81 -7.41 -1.20
N SER A 158 4.04 -8.36 -0.28
CA SER A 158 5.37 -8.63 0.30
C SER A 158 6.38 -9.06 -0.75
N GLU A 159 5.98 -9.97 -1.64
CA GLU A 159 6.85 -10.46 -2.71
C GLU A 159 7.21 -9.35 -3.70
N ILE A 160 6.24 -8.50 -4.10
CA ILE A 160 6.52 -7.31 -4.93
C ILE A 160 7.56 -6.42 -4.25
N THR A 161 7.41 -6.16 -2.94
CA THR A 161 8.35 -5.34 -2.17
C THR A 161 9.73 -5.99 -2.11
N ARG A 162 9.79 -7.29 -1.85
CA ARG A 162 11.04 -8.07 -1.82
C ARG A 162 11.78 -7.99 -3.16
N LEU A 163 11.08 -8.26 -4.24
CA LEU A 163 11.63 -8.20 -5.60
C LEU A 163 12.11 -6.78 -5.96
N TYR A 164 11.39 -5.76 -5.50
CA TYR A 164 11.79 -4.37 -5.74
C TYR A 164 13.15 -4.05 -5.11
N VAL A 165 13.36 -4.43 -3.84
CA VAL A 165 14.59 -4.09 -3.11
C VAL A 165 15.75 -5.07 -3.37
N ALA A 166 15.52 -6.25 -3.94
CA ALA A 166 16.54 -7.25 -4.24
C ALA A 166 17.62 -6.66 -5.16
N LYS A 167 18.89 -6.96 -4.87
CA LYS A 167 20.03 -6.51 -5.69
C LYS A 167 20.31 -7.44 -6.85
N GLU A 168 19.98 -8.72 -6.70
CA GLU A 168 20.21 -9.80 -7.65
C GLU A 168 18.93 -10.62 -7.77
N TYR A 169 18.74 -11.30 -8.89
CA TYR A 169 17.64 -12.22 -9.13
C TYR A 169 18.17 -13.62 -9.42
N GLY A 170 17.67 -14.60 -8.66
CA GLY A 170 17.76 -16.00 -9.04
C GLY A 170 16.67 -16.40 -10.05
N PRO A 171 16.72 -17.66 -10.55
CA PRO A 171 15.71 -18.16 -11.49
C PRO A 171 14.27 -18.06 -10.97
N GLU A 172 14.06 -18.24 -9.67
CA GLU A 172 12.75 -18.11 -9.03
C GLU A 172 12.28 -16.65 -9.03
N ASP A 173 13.17 -15.71 -8.68
CA ASP A 173 12.87 -14.29 -8.68
C ASP A 173 12.43 -13.82 -10.07
N ALA A 174 13.14 -14.26 -11.10
CA ALA A 174 12.80 -13.95 -12.49
C ALA A 174 11.40 -14.48 -12.87
N ARG A 175 11.02 -15.68 -12.40
CA ARG A 175 9.66 -16.21 -12.59
C ARG A 175 8.62 -15.36 -11.89
N GLN A 176 8.84 -15.01 -10.63
CA GLN A 176 7.92 -14.17 -9.85
C GLN A 176 7.77 -12.77 -10.45
N VAL A 177 8.84 -12.17 -10.93
CA VAL A 177 8.79 -10.89 -11.65
C VAL A 177 7.94 -10.99 -12.90
N ARG A 178 8.09 -12.05 -13.71
CA ARG A 178 7.25 -12.27 -14.91
C ARG A 178 5.77 -12.43 -14.54
N ARG A 179 5.46 -13.14 -13.44
CA ARG A 179 4.08 -13.21 -12.91
C ARG A 179 3.57 -11.83 -12.51
N ALA A 180 4.37 -11.04 -11.79
CA ALA A 180 4.02 -9.68 -11.39
C ALA A 180 3.73 -8.77 -12.61
N ILE A 181 4.57 -8.83 -13.65
CA ILE A 181 4.36 -8.10 -14.91
C ILE A 181 3.03 -8.51 -15.57
N GLY A 182 2.65 -9.79 -15.49
CA GLY A 182 1.39 -10.33 -15.99
C GLY A 182 0.14 -9.88 -15.23
N ALA A 183 0.29 -9.44 -13.97
CA ALA A 183 -0.84 -9.01 -13.14
C ALA A 183 -1.54 -7.78 -13.74
N LYS A 184 -2.86 -7.90 -13.98
CA LYS A 184 -3.65 -6.84 -14.67
C LYS A 184 -3.68 -5.52 -13.89
N THR A 185 -3.73 -5.60 -12.57
CA THR A 185 -3.91 -4.47 -11.66
C THR A 185 -2.61 -3.83 -11.21
N LEU A 186 -1.45 -4.47 -11.44
CA LEU A 186 -0.16 -3.85 -11.17
C LEU A 186 0.04 -2.67 -12.14
N PRO A 187 0.33 -1.46 -11.64
CA PRO A 187 0.51 -0.27 -12.49
C PRO A 187 1.63 -0.42 -13.52
N THR A 188 1.44 0.19 -14.69
CA THR A 188 2.42 0.14 -15.80
C THR A 188 3.82 0.57 -15.36
N SER A 189 3.94 1.58 -14.50
CA SER A 189 5.23 2.03 -13.98
C SER A 189 6.01 0.94 -13.24
N TRP A 190 5.32 0.06 -12.51
CA TRP A 190 5.94 -1.10 -11.86
C TRP A 190 6.37 -2.16 -12.87
N LYS A 191 5.52 -2.43 -13.88
CA LYS A 191 5.83 -3.39 -14.94
C LYS A 191 7.07 -2.98 -15.71
N THR A 192 7.12 -1.73 -16.19
CA THR A 192 8.30 -1.17 -16.87
C THR A 192 9.54 -1.26 -15.99
N TRP A 193 9.43 -0.89 -14.70
CA TRP A 193 10.56 -0.96 -13.78
C TRP A 193 11.09 -2.39 -13.61
N PHE A 194 10.19 -3.38 -13.51
CA PHE A 194 10.57 -4.79 -13.42
C PHE A 194 11.17 -5.33 -14.72
N GLU A 195 10.65 -4.94 -15.87
CA GLU A 195 11.21 -5.28 -17.19
C GLU A 195 12.64 -4.76 -17.34
N GLU A 196 12.86 -3.49 -17.01
CA GLU A 196 14.20 -2.89 -17.02
C GLU A 196 15.15 -3.56 -16.04
N LYS A 197 14.66 -3.98 -14.88
CA LYS A 197 15.48 -4.67 -13.87
C LYS A 197 15.85 -6.08 -14.33
N LEU A 198 14.92 -6.86 -14.89
CA LEU A 198 15.24 -8.16 -15.50
C LEU A 198 16.32 -8.02 -16.55
N HIS A 199 16.17 -7.05 -17.47
CA HIS A 199 17.16 -6.80 -18.52
C HIS A 199 18.55 -6.48 -17.95
N ARG A 200 18.63 -5.59 -16.94
CA ARG A 200 19.90 -5.23 -16.28
C ARG A 200 20.60 -6.39 -15.58
N LEU A 201 19.82 -7.31 -15.02
CA LEU A 201 20.33 -8.45 -14.27
C LEU A 201 20.59 -9.69 -15.16
N GLY A 202 20.27 -9.60 -16.46
CA GLY A 202 20.47 -10.71 -17.41
C GLY A 202 19.58 -11.92 -17.14
N ALA A 203 18.39 -11.71 -16.56
CA ALA A 203 17.48 -12.75 -16.09
C ALA A 203 16.22 -12.91 -16.99
#